data_b608e66fb0cb20a5f0c723824bc02675
#
_entry.id   b608e66fb0cb20a5f0c723824bc02675
#
_cell.length_a   1.000
_cell.length_b   1.000
_cell.length_c   1.000
_cell.angle_alpha   90.00
_cell.angle_beta   90.00
_cell.angle_gamma   90.00
#
_symmetry.space_group_name_H-M   'P 1'
#
loop_
_entity.id
_entity.type
_entity.pdbx_description
1 polymer ?
#
loop_
_entity_poly.entity_id
_entity_poly.type
_entity_poly.pdbx_seq_one_letter_code
_entity_poly.pdbx_strand_id
1 'polypeptide(L)'
;MRKTLSWEKDIKEIKKREKLSLNQGGKEAVNKQHAKGRKTLRERIDFILDKDSFDEIGKISGSANLNDRGELEEFTPANFLLGFGKINKRDIIIGGEDFTLKGGSPNPAGLRKSIYTEELALKYKLPLIRLHEGGGGSVTGSGGSAKKPTIPNSEPVFSRNRFQSLAKC
;
A
#
# COMPACT_ATOMS: atom_id res chain seq x y z
N MET A 1 -28.99 -29.14 -16.18
CA MET A 1 -28.53 -28.89 -14.81
C MET A 1 -27.87 -27.51 -14.75
N ARG A 2 -28.46 -26.53 -14.04
CA ARG A 2 -27.79 -25.24 -13.79
C ARG A 2 -26.64 -25.52 -12.80
N LYS A 3 -25.38 -25.32 -13.25
CA LYS A 3 -24.23 -25.29 -12.35
C LYS A 3 -24.46 -24.15 -11.35
N THR A 4 -24.70 -24.46 -10.10
CA THR A 4 -24.67 -23.48 -9.01
C THR A 4 -23.29 -22.84 -9.00
N LEU A 5 -23.22 -21.55 -9.30
CA LEU A 5 -21.99 -20.78 -9.17
C LEU A 5 -21.62 -20.74 -7.67
N SER A 6 -20.52 -21.37 -7.33
CA SER A 6 -19.95 -21.34 -6.00
C SER A 6 -18.82 -20.32 -5.96
N TRP A 7 -18.89 -19.33 -5.07
CA TRP A 7 -17.84 -18.31 -4.83
C TRP A 7 -16.74 -18.81 -3.89
N GLU A 8 -16.80 -20.06 -3.45
CA GLU A 8 -15.84 -20.60 -2.46
C GLU A 8 -14.38 -20.54 -2.93
N LYS A 9 -14.14 -20.80 -4.22
CA LYS A 9 -12.80 -20.74 -4.80
C LYS A 9 -12.26 -19.29 -4.77
N ASP A 10 -13.08 -18.34 -5.16
CA ASP A 10 -12.72 -16.92 -5.21
C ASP A 10 -12.48 -16.36 -3.81
N ILE A 11 -13.35 -16.69 -2.86
CA ILE A 11 -13.19 -16.31 -1.45
C ILE A 11 -11.89 -16.90 -0.87
N LYS A 12 -11.56 -18.14 -1.19
CA LYS A 12 -10.32 -18.78 -0.76
C LYS A 12 -9.09 -18.06 -1.32
N GLU A 13 -9.13 -17.66 -2.57
CA GLU A 13 -8.04 -16.93 -3.22
C GLU A 13 -7.88 -15.54 -2.60
N ILE A 14 -8.96 -14.79 -2.40
CA ILE A 14 -8.94 -13.48 -1.72
C ILE A 14 -8.30 -13.60 -0.35
N LYS A 15 -8.74 -14.54 0.48
CA LYS A 15 -8.16 -14.80 1.81
C LYS A 15 -6.68 -15.18 1.74
N LYS A 16 -6.27 -15.94 0.70
CA LYS A 16 -4.85 -16.26 0.47
C LYS A 16 -4.03 -15.01 0.17
N ARG A 17 -4.53 -14.12 -0.70
CA ARG A 17 -3.88 -12.85 -1.02
C ARG A 17 -3.80 -11.92 0.20
N GLU A 18 -4.87 -11.81 0.98
CA GLU A 18 -4.87 -11.04 2.24
C GLU A 18 -3.80 -11.53 3.21
N LYS A 19 -3.68 -12.85 3.38
CA LYS A 19 -2.64 -13.45 4.22
C LYS A 19 -1.24 -13.16 3.68
N LEU A 20 -1.04 -13.27 2.37
CA LEU A 20 0.25 -12.99 1.74
C LEU A 20 0.64 -11.51 1.85
N SER A 21 -0.33 -10.59 1.83
CA SER A 21 -0.05 -9.16 1.98
C SER A 21 0.53 -8.80 3.35
N LEU A 22 0.24 -9.59 4.38
CA LEU A 22 0.80 -9.38 5.72
C LEU A 22 2.29 -9.75 5.81
N ASN A 23 2.80 -10.54 4.87
CA ASN A 23 4.21 -10.92 4.83
C ASN A 23 5.13 -9.76 4.43
N GLN A 24 4.56 -8.63 3.98
CA GLN A 24 5.33 -7.45 3.54
C GLN A 24 6.36 -7.87 2.46
N GLY A 25 7.62 -7.45 2.58
CA GLY A 25 8.72 -7.89 1.71
C GLY A 25 9.35 -9.23 2.11
N GLY A 26 8.70 -9.98 3.01
CA GLY A 26 9.16 -11.26 3.54
C GLY A 26 10.03 -11.12 4.77
N LYS A 27 10.22 -12.23 5.47
CA LYS A 27 10.91 -12.30 6.78
C LYS A 27 12.31 -11.69 6.75
N GLU A 28 13.06 -11.92 5.67
CA GLU A 28 14.42 -11.40 5.55
C GLU A 28 14.44 -9.86 5.45
N ALA A 29 13.54 -9.28 4.65
CA ALA A 29 13.44 -7.84 4.49
C ALA A 29 12.97 -7.16 5.79
N VAL A 30 12.04 -7.77 6.51
CA VAL A 30 11.61 -7.31 7.85
C VAL A 30 12.77 -7.34 8.83
N ASN A 31 13.50 -8.45 8.89
CA ASN A 31 14.68 -8.58 9.77
C ASN A 31 15.77 -7.55 9.43
N LYS A 32 15.99 -7.22 8.16
CA LYS A 32 16.92 -6.16 7.75
C LYS A 32 16.49 -4.77 8.25
N GLN A 33 15.20 -4.49 8.33
CA GLN A 33 14.70 -3.25 8.94
C GLN A 33 14.97 -3.23 10.44
N HIS A 34 14.63 -4.30 11.14
CA HIS A 34 14.85 -4.42 12.58
C HIS A 34 16.35 -4.35 12.95
N ALA A 35 17.23 -4.98 12.17
CA ALA A 35 18.68 -4.90 12.38
C ALA A 35 19.23 -3.45 12.28
N LYS A 36 18.53 -2.56 11.58
CA LYS A 36 18.84 -1.13 11.50
C LYS A 36 18.17 -0.28 12.59
N GLY A 37 17.52 -0.91 13.57
CA GLY A 37 16.75 -0.24 14.61
C GLY A 37 15.46 0.41 14.09
N ARG A 38 14.96 0.01 12.92
CA ARG A 38 13.77 0.59 12.30
C ARG A 38 12.57 -0.34 12.42
N LYS A 39 11.42 0.25 12.69
CA LYS A 39 10.12 -0.45 12.58
C LYS A 39 9.69 -0.54 11.12
N THR A 40 8.97 -1.62 10.76
CA THR A 40 8.27 -1.68 9.48
C THR A 40 7.13 -0.67 9.44
N LEU A 41 6.59 -0.42 8.25
CA LEU A 41 5.44 0.50 8.12
C LEU A 41 4.24 0.01 8.94
N ARG A 42 3.91 -1.29 8.93
CA ARG A 42 2.82 -1.86 9.73
C ARG A 42 3.01 -1.60 11.22
N GLU A 43 4.19 -1.89 11.73
CA GLU A 43 4.52 -1.64 13.15
C GLU A 43 4.46 -0.15 13.52
N ARG A 44 4.78 0.74 12.57
CA ARG A 44 4.67 2.18 12.77
C ARG A 44 3.22 2.64 12.81
N ILE A 45 2.38 2.09 11.93
CA ILE A 45 0.93 2.35 11.94
C ILE A 45 0.32 1.85 13.25
N ASP A 46 0.61 0.62 13.67
CA ASP A 46 0.11 0.04 14.90
C ASP A 46 0.58 0.81 16.14
N PHE A 47 1.78 1.39 16.10
CA PHE A 47 2.32 2.20 17.20
C PHE A 47 1.66 3.58 17.32
N ILE A 48 1.20 4.17 16.21
CA ILE A 48 0.63 5.52 16.17
C ILE A 48 -0.87 5.51 16.46
N LEU A 49 -1.58 4.48 15.96
CA LEU A 49 -3.02 4.42 16.02
C LEU A 49 -3.53 3.86 17.36
N ASP A 50 -4.76 4.21 17.68
CA ASP A 50 -5.50 3.54 18.75
C ASP A 50 -5.60 2.05 18.44
N LYS A 51 -5.51 1.22 19.47
CA LYS A 51 -5.55 -0.23 19.34
C LYS A 51 -6.74 -0.70 18.48
N ASP A 52 -6.47 -1.61 17.53
CA ASP A 52 -7.45 -2.25 16.66
C ASP A 52 -8.28 -1.28 15.80
N SER A 53 -7.80 -0.04 15.60
CA SER A 53 -8.51 0.98 14.84
C SER A 53 -8.12 1.05 13.36
N PHE A 54 -7.11 0.31 12.93
CA PHE A 54 -6.66 0.36 11.55
C PHE A 54 -7.53 -0.46 10.61
N ASP A 55 -8.25 0.22 9.72
CA ASP A 55 -9.02 -0.39 8.63
C ASP A 55 -8.28 -0.20 7.31
N GLU A 56 -7.51 -1.23 6.91
CA GLU A 56 -6.67 -1.20 5.72
C GLU A 56 -7.47 -1.33 4.44
N ILE A 57 -7.32 -0.34 3.55
CA ILE A 57 -7.94 -0.32 2.22
C ILE A 57 -6.99 -0.92 1.17
N GLY A 58 -7.56 -1.73 0.28
CA GLY A 58 -6.81 -2.32 -0.84
C GLY A 58 -5.71 -3.29 -0.39
N LYS A 59 -5.97 -4.08 0.64
CA LYS A 59 -5.05 -5.09 1.18
C LYS A 59 -4.55 -6.07 0.12
N ILE A 60 -5.40 -6.42 -0.84
CA ILE A 60 -5.10 -7.34 -1.94
C ILE A 60 -4.57 -6.64 -3.21
N SER A 61 -4.31 -5.33 -3.15
CA SER A 61 -3.66 -4.63 -4.25
C SER A 61 -2.20 -5.07 -4.38
N GLY A 62 -1.77 -5.33 -5.60
CA GLY A 62 -0.41 -5.80 -5.85
C GLY A 62 -0.27 -6.37 -7.25
N SER A 63 0.73 -7.20 -7.46
CA SER A 63 0.93 -8.00 -8.66
C SER A 63 0.81 -9.48 -8.32
N ALA A 64 0.18 -10.24 -9.20
CA ALA A 64 -0.02 -11.67 -9.04
C ALA A 64 0.44 -12.40 -10.30
N ASN A 65 1.17 -13.49 -10.11
CA ASN A 65 1.46 -14.45 -11.17
C ASN A 65 0.53 -15.65 -11.00
N LEU A 66 -0.10 -16.02 -12.11
CA LEU A 66 -1.01 -17.16 -12.16
C LEU A 66 -0.38 -18.26 -13.01
N ASN A 67 -0.61 -19.51 -12.64
CA ASN A 67 -0.22 -20.66 -13.45
C ASN A 67 -1.18 -20.82 -14.66
N ASP A 68 -0.87 -21.80 -15.53
CA ASP A 68 -1.68 -22.11 -16.73
C ASP A 68 -3.15 -22.49 -16.41
N ARG A 69 -3.43 -22.85 -15.17
CA ARG A 69 -4.78 -23.17 -14.67
C ARG A 69 -5.50 -21.95 -14.08
N GLY A 70 -4.87 -20.78 -14.12
CA GLY A 70 -5.39 -19.54 -13.52
C GLY A 70 -5.34 -19.53 -11.98
N GLU A 71 -4.50 -20.34 -11.37
CA GLU A 71 -4.34 -20.38 -9.91
C GLU A 71 -3.17 -19.50 -9.49
N LEU A 72 -3.30 -18.88 -8.30
CA LEU A 72 -2.30 -18.01 -7.75
C LEU A 72 -1.02 -18.75 -7.36
N GLU A 73 0.07 -18.50 -8.09
CA GLU A 73 1.42 -18.96 -7.76
C GLU A 73 2.13 -17.99 -6.83
N GLU A 74 2.20 -16.71 -7.21
CA GLU A 74 2.92 -15.70 -6.48
C GLU A 74 2.07 -14.43 -6.32
N PHE A 75 2.21 -13.77 -5.20
CA PHE A 75 1.59 -12.49 -4.93
C PHE A 75 2.58 -11.55 -4.26
N THR A 76 2.86 -10.43 -4.91
CA THR A 76 3.64 -9.33 -4.34
C THR A 76 2.70 -8.19 -4.01
N PRO A 77 2.53 -7.80 -2.74
CA PRO A 77 1.65 -6.71 -2.36
C PRO A 77 2.16 -5.36 -2.87
N ALA A 78 1.26 -4.39 -2.92
CA ALA A 78 1.64 -3.00 -3.12
C ALA A 78 2.58 -2.55 -2.01
N ASN A 79 3.64 -1.83 -2.37
CA ASN A 79 4.59 -1.27 -1.40
C ASN A 79 4.08 0.03 -0.76
N PHE A 80 2.80 0.11 -0.53
CA PHE A 80 2.13 1.23 0.11
C PHE A 80 0.92 0.74 0.89
N LEU A 81 0.86 1.07 2.17
CA LEU A 81 -0.32 0.85 2.99
C LEU A 81 -1.13 2.14 3.08
N LEU A 82 -2.45 1.96 3.12
CA LEU A 82 -3.37 3.05 3.34
C LEU A 82 -4.59 2.53 4.09
N GLY A 83 -5.19 3.37 4.90
CA GLY A 83 -6.43 3.02 5.59
C GLY A 83 -6.98 4.15 6.44
N PHE A 84 -8.13 3.86 7.01
CA PHE A 84 -8.68 4.65 8.11
C PHE A 84 -8.06 4.20 9.43
N GLY A 85 -8.00 5.11 10.39
CA GLY A 85 -7.56 4.80 11.73
C GLY A 85 -8.04 5.85 12.71
N LYS A 86 -7.71 5.66 13.98
CA LYS A 86 -8.02 6.63 15.03
C LYS A 86 -6.76 6.99 15.81
N ILE A 87 -6.66 8.26 16.20
CA ILE A 87 -5.68 8.74 17.18
C ILE A 87 -6.44 9.50 18.24
N ASN A 88 -6.36 9.06 19.50
CA ASN A 88 -7.14 9.62 20.59
C ASN A 88 -8.64 9.71 20.23
N LYS A 89 -9.20 8.65 19.66
CA LYS A 89 -10.59 8.50 19.21
C LYS A 89 -11.00 9.42 18.04
N ARG A 90 -10.07 10.15 17.43
CA ARG A 90 -10.33 11.00 16.26
C ARG A 90 -10.01 10.23 14.99
N ASP A 91 -10.95 10.23 14.05
CA ASP A 91 -10.79 9.58 12.76
C ASP A 91 -9.74 10.30 11.91
N ILE A 92 -8.89 9.54 11.27
CA ILE A 92 -7.84 10.01 10.37
C ILE A 92 -7.70 9.08 9.16
N ILE A 93 -7.08 9.57 8.11
CA ILE A 93 -6.50 8.76 7.04
C ILE A 93 -5.00 8.64 7.29
N ILE A 94 -4.47 7.42 7.17
CA ILE A 94 -3.04 7.17 7.30
C ILE A 94 -2.53 6.36 6.11
N GLY A 95 -1.32 6.67 5.65
CA GLY A 95 -0.67 5.89 4.61
C GLY A 95 0.84 6.12 4.58
N GLY A 96 1.55 5.19 3.95
CA GLY A 96 3.00 5.28 3.83
C GLY A 96 3.61 4.20 2.95
N GLU A 97 4.89 4.35 2.68
CA GLU A 97 5.67 3.42 1.87
C GLU A 97 6.18 2.25 2.73
N ASP A 98 5.95 1.01 2.23
CA ASP A 98 6.55 -0.18 2.83
C ASP A 98 7.97 -0.39 2.30
N PHE A 99 8.93 -0.02 3.11
CA PHE A 99 10.35 -0.08 2.77
C PHE A 99 10.91 -1.51 2.70
N THR A 100 10.18 -2.49 3.22
CA THR A 100 10.54 -3.90 3.10
C THR A 100 10.39 -4.40 1.66
N LEU A 101 9.58 -3.70 0.85
CA LEU A 101 9.34 -3.99 -0.56
C LEU A 101 10.16 -3.03 -1.44
N LYS A 102 11.23 -3.54 -2.04
CA LYS A 102 12.11 -2.80 -2.97
C LYS A 102 12.61 -1.46 -2.42
N GLY A 103 12.86 -1.37 -1.11
CA GLY A 103 13.32 -0.13 -0.47
C GLY A 103 12.34 1.04 -0.61
N GLY A 104 11.04 0.78 -0.60
CA GLY A 104 10.00 1.81 -0.74
C GLY A 104 9.88 2.40 -2.15
N SER A 105 10.69 1.92 -3.11
CA SER A 105 10.63 2.42 -4.49
C SER A 105 9.24 2.22 -5.09
N PRO A 106 8.58 3.26 -5.62
CA PRO A 106 7.20 3.19 -6.08
C PRO A 106 6.96 2.08 -7.10
N ASN A 107 5.95 1.27 -6.88
CA ASN A 107 5.39 0.38 -7.89
C ASN A 107 4.00 0.89 -8.34
N PRO A 108 3.47 0.44 -9.49
CA PRO A 108 2.19 0.96 -10.00
C PRO A 108 1.02 0.85 -9.03
N ALA A 109 0.95 -0.25 -8.26
CA ALA A 109 -0.10 -0.44 -7.26
C ALA A 109 0.09 0.48 -6.04
N GLY A 110 1.34 0.62 -5.56
CA GLY A 110 1.70 1.53 -4.48
C GLY A 110 1.44 2.99 -4.85
N LEU A 111 1.79 3.40 -6.07
CA LEU A 111 1.52 4.75 -6.54
C LEU A 111 0.01 5.06 -6.56
N ARG A 112 -0.81 4.15 -7.08
CA ARG A 112 -2.28 4.32 -7.05
C ARG A 112 -2.82 4.44 -5.63
N LYS A 113 -2.35 3.61 -4.70
CA LYS A 113 -2.74 3.70 -3.28
C LYS A 113 -2.30 5.02 -2.65
N SER A 114 -1.11 5.51 -2.98
CA SER A 114 -0.60 6.80 -2.51
C SER A 114 -1.51 7.96 -2.92
N ILE A 115 -1.88 8.02 -4.21
CA ILE A 115 -2.81 9.03 -4.74
C ILE A 115 -4.20 8.91 -4.07
N TYR A 116 -4.71 7.69 -4.01
CA TYR A 116 -6.04 7.43 -3.43
C TYR A 116 -6.12 7.81 -1.95
N THR A 117 -5.01 7.75 -1.22
CA THR A 117 -4.94 8.21 0.18
C THR A 117 -5.32 9.68 0.31
N GLU A 118 -4.85 10.52 -0.60
CA GLU A 118 -5.16 11.94 -0.62
C GLU A 118 -6.62 12.21 -1.03
N GLU A 119 -7.10 11.46 -2.02
CA GLU A 119 -8.51 11.54 -2.45
C GLU A 119 -9.47 11.17 -1.33
N LEU A 120 -9.16 10.14 -0.55
CA LEU A 120 -9.94 9.76 0.62
C LEU A 120 -9.95 10.85 1.69
N ALA A 121 -8.79 11.41 2.02
CA ALA A 121 -8.70 12.48 3.00
C ALA A 121 -9.54 13.69 2.59
N LEU A 122 -9.50 14.08 1.32
CA LEU A 122 -10.32 15.15 0.77
C LEU A 122 -11.82 14.81 0.80
N LYS A 123 -12.17 13.60 0.35
CA LYS A 123 -13.57 13.14 0.26
C LYS A 123 -14.24 13.07 1.62
N TYR A 124 -13.55 12.54 2.62
CA TYR A 124 -14.08 12.37 3.97
C TYR A 124 -13.79 13.57 4.89
N LYS A 125 -13.01 14.56 4.42
CA LYS A 125 -12.58 15.74 5.19
C LYS A 125 -11.87 15.35 6.49
N LEU A 126 -11.04 14.32 6.41
CA LEU A 126 -10.27 13.81 7.54
C LEU A 126 -8.81 14.25 7.45
N PRO A 127 -8.14 14.43 8.61
CA PRO A 127 -6.69 14.65 8.63
C PRO A 127 -5.95 13.50 7.94
N LEU A 128 -4.92 13.85 7.17
CA LEU A 128 -4.05 12.89 6.51
C LEU A 128 -2.70 12.81 7.22
N ILE A 129 -2.31 11.62 7.60
CA ILE A 129 -0.97 11.32 8.13
C ILE A 129 -0.20 10.50 7.08
N ARG A 130 0.96 11.01 6.66
CA ARG A 130 1.86 10.34 5.73
C ARG A 130 3.12 9.91 6.46
N LEU A 131 3.36 8.60 6.46
CA LEU A 131 4.58 8.00 7.03
C LEU A 131 5.58 7.81 5.89
N HIS A 132 6.38 8.86 5.64
CA HIS A 132 7.42 8.79 4.62
C HIS A 132 8.68 8.09 5.12
N GLU A 133 9.20 7.23 4.28
CA GLU A 133 10.56 6.72 4.39
C GLU A 133 11.23 6.96 3.03
N GLY A 134 12.19 7.86 2.97
CA GLY A 134 12.80 8.33 1.72
C GLY A 134 13.42 7.19 0.90
N GLY A 135 12.68 6.73 -0.10
CA GLY A 135 13.18 5.83 -1.13
C GLY A 135 13.73 6.63 -2.30
N GLY A 136 14.81 6.14 -2.91
CA GLY A 136 15.30 6.69 -4.18
C GLY A 136 14.39 6.32 -5.36
N GLY A 137 14.65 6.90 -6.52
CA GLY A 137 14.02 6.49 -7.77
C GLY A 137 14.44 5.06 -8.16
N SER A 138 13.56 4.34 -8.84
CA SER A 138 13.91 3.02 -9.39
C SER A 138 14.78 3.16 -10.63
N VAL A 139 15.94 2.53 -10.63
CA VAL A 139 16.84 2.49 -11.79
C VAL A 139 16.25 1.69 -12.96
N THR A 140 15.37 0.71 -12.63
CA THR A 140 14.73 -0.17 -13.62
C THR A 140 13.36 0.33 -14.08
N GLY A 141 12.89 1.46 -13.56
CA GLY A 141 11.56 1.99 -13.83
C GLY A 141 10.45 1.30 -13.05
N SER A 142 9.28 1.89 -13.04
CA SER A 142 8.09 1.36 -12.35
C SER A 142 7.34 0.27 -13.11
N GLY A 143 7.77 -0.06 -14.31
CA GLY A 143 7.20 -1.13 -15.15
C GLY A 143 8.29 -2.11 -15.55
N GLY A 144 8.15 -3.36 -15.18
CA GLY A 144 9.13 -4.45 -15.29
C GLY A 144 9.67 -4.80 -16.67
N SER A 145 9.58 -3.95 -17.68
CA SER A 145 10.13 -4.15 -19.03
C SER A 145 10.82 -2.93 -19.61
N ALA A 146 11.01 -1.86 -18.87
CA ALA A 146 11.67 -0.68 -19.39
C ALA A 146 13.17 -0.93 -19.53
N LYS A 147 13.64 -1.06 -20.78
CA LYS A 147 15.07 -1.15 -21.13
C LYS A 147 15.85 0.15 -20.83
N LYS A 148 15.21 1.20 -20.36
CA LYS A 148 15.82 2.47 -20.00
C LYS A 148 15.43 2.85 -18.58
N PRO A 149 16.36 3.33 -17.73
CA PRO A 149 16.01 3.87 -16.42
C PRO A 149 15.07 5.06 -16.63
N THR A 150 13.88 4.94 -16.08
CA THR A 150 12.91 6.05 -16.03
C THR A 150 12.79 6.49 -14.60
N ILE A 151 13.00 7.77 -14.36
CA ILE A 151 12.56 8.40 -13.12
C ILE A 151 11.03 8.30 -13.15
N PRO A 152 10.38 7.66 -12.16
CA PRO A 152 8.93 7.68 -12.10
C PRO A 152 8.49 9.14 -12.19
N ASN A 153 7.55 9.44 -13.07
CA ASN A 153 6.94 10.76 -13.11
C ASN A 153 6.03 10.84 -11.87
N SER A 154 6.66 10.96 -10.72
CA SER A 154 6.02 11.29 -9.47
C SER A 154 5.84 12.81 -9.46
N GLU A 155 5.02 13.30 -10.38
CA GLU A 155 4.38 14.56 -10.06
C GLU A 155 3.63 14.30 -8.75
N PRO A 156 4.05 14.92 -7.65
CA PRO A 156 3.24 14.85 -6.46
C PRO A 156 1.86 15.32 -6.89
N VAL A 157 0.86 14.50 -6.65
CA VAL A 157 -0.55 14.85 -6.91
C VAL A 157 -1.01 16.00 -5.99
N PHE A 158 -0.09 16.51 -5.18
CA PHE A 158 -0.13 17.83 -4.60
C PHE A 158 -0.09 18.90 -5.69
N SER A 159 -1.12 18.94 -6.53
CA SER A 159 -1.33 20.18 -7.25
C SER A 159 -1.58 21.22 -6.15
N ARG A 160 -0.74 22.25 -6.10
CA ARG A 160 -0.88 23.43 -5.24
C ARG A 160 -2.34 23.90 -5.13
N ASN A 161 -3.14 23.64 -6.12
CA ASN A 161 -4.54 24.00 -6.23
C ASN A 161 -5.49 23.15 -5.35
N ARG A 162 -5.19 21.91 -5.04
CA ARG A 162 -6.05 21.08 -4.16
C ARG A 162 -5.88 21.42 -2.69
N PHE A 163 -4.67 21.77 -2.26
CA PHE A 163 -4.44 22.21 -0.87
C PHE A 163 -4.89 23.64 -0.60
N GLN A 164 -4.81 24.53 -1.59
CA GLN A 164 -5.33 25.90 -1.44
C GLN A 164 -6.85 25.94 -1.25
N SER A 165 -7.58 24.93 -1.73
CA SER A 165 -9.03 24.84 -1.50
C SER A 165 -9.39 24.40 -0.07
N LEU A 166 -8.50 23.69 0.63
CA LEU A 166 -8.71 23.26 2.02
C LEU A 166 -8.29 24.34 3.04
N ALA A 167 -7.36 25.22 2.68
CA ALA A 167 -6.93 26.31 3.53
C ALA A 167 -7.92 27.51 3.57
N LYS A 168 -9.01 27.42 2.82
CA LYS A 168 -10.05 28.46 2.76
C LYS A 168 -11.36 28.08 3.47
N CYS A 169 -11.37 26.95 4.21
CA CYS A 169 -12.52 26.55 5.04
C CYS A 169 -12.27 26.86 6.51
#